data_afcbe8dc9d67d190773617269a5330c6
#
_entry.id   afcbe8dc9d67d190773617269a5330c6
#
_cell.length_a   1.000
_cell.length_b   1.000
_cell.length_c   1.000
_cell.angle_alpha   90.00
_cell.angle_beta   90.00
_cell.angle_gamma   90.00
#
_symmetry.space_group_name_H-M   'P 1'
#
loop_
_entity.id
_entity.type
_entity.pdbx_description
1 polymer ?
#
loop_
_entity_poly.entity_id
_entity_poly.type
_entity_poly.pdbx_seq_one_letter_code
_entity_poly.pdbx_strand_id
1 'polypeptide(L)'
;MKRIVLSVLAVCMICFCFVGCNNTGKKQVKYVLYCGLNDADTGNQVYSVADAQEAARKIITDKGLGYTEYVTYGAYTENGAVKENDTLVYVLFYVGKADAQSVAKEIKEKLNLSAVLVEEVANSYGFAE
;
A
#
# COMPACT_ATOMS: atom_id res chain seq x y z
N MET A 1 56.63 -24.50 -11.50
CA MET A 1 55.95 -23.88 -10.35
C MET A 1 55.54 -22.43 -10.59
N LYS A 2 56.35 -21.53 -11.15
CA LYS A 2 56.00 -20.12 -11.42
C LYS A 2 54.78 -19.96 -12.37
N ARG A 3 54.63 -20.83 -13.37
CA ARG A 3 53.49 -20.76 -14.33
C ARG A 3 52.17 -21.20 -13.73
N ILE A 4 52.14 -22.13 -12.78
CA ILE A 4 50.96 -22.61 -12.08
C ILE A 4 50.44 -21.55 -11.11
N VAL A 5 51.37 -20.87 -10.40
CA VAL A 5 51.01 -19.78 -9.48
C VAL A 5 50.39 -18.60 -10.22
N LEU A 6 50.88 -18.27 -11.42
CA LEU A 6 50.33 -17.18 -12.22
C LEU A 6 48.92 -17.50 -12.73
N SER A 7 48.67 -18.76 -13.09
CA SER A 7 47.33 -19.21 -13.53
C SER A 7 46.28 -19.19 -12.39
N VAL A 8 46.70 -19.59 -11.18
CA VAL A 8 45.81 -19.56 -10.01
C VAL A 8 45.48 -18.13 -9.61
N LEU A 9 46.46 -17.20 -9.68
CA LEU A 9 46.22 -15.78 -9.39
C LEU A 9 45.25 -15.12 -10.40
N ALA A 10 45.37 -15.48 -11.69
CA ALA A 10 44.47 -14.98 -12.74
C ALA A 10 43.01 -15.47 -12.55
N VAL A 11 42.82 -16.73 -12.14
CA VAL A 11 41.48 -17.29 -11.87
C VAL A 11 40.87 -16.65 -10.63
N CYS A 12 41.65 -16.38 -9.57
CA CYS A 12 41.14 -15.66 -8.39
C CYS A 12 40.73 -14.21 -8.72
N MET A 13 41.45 -13.51 -9.59
CA MET A 13 41.05 -12.14 -10.00
C MET A 13 39.75 -12.11 -10.80
N ILE A 14 39.48 -13.13 -11.62
CA ILE A 14 38.23 -13.22 -12.38
C ILE A 14 37.05 -13.54 -11.47
N CYS A 15 37.26 -14.33 -10.40
CA CYS A 15 36.20 -14.60 -9.43
C CYS A 15 35.80 -13.37 -8.60
N PHE A 16 36.68 -12.40 -8.39
CA PHE A 16 36.34 -11.17 -7.65
C PHE A 16 35.56 -10.15 -8.47
N CYS A 17 35.53 -10.25 -9.80
CA CYS A 17 34.79 -9.34 -10.65
C CYS A 17 33.27 -9.67 -10.74
N PHE A 18 32.83 -10.82 -10.23
CA PHE A 18 31.44 -11.23 -10.22
C PHE A 18 30.72 -11.03 -8.89
N VAL A 19 31.33 -10.40 -7.90
CA VAL A 19 30.61 -9.82 -6.79
C VAL A 19 30.05 -8.47 -7.27
N GLY A 20 29.29 -8.50 -8.37
CA GLY A 20 28.42 -7.40 -8.76
C GLY A 20 27.44 -7.21 -7.62
N CYS A 21 27.37 -5.99 -7.12
CA CYS A 21 26.34 -5.54 -6.20
C CYS A 21 24.97 -5.93 -6.77
N ASN A 22 24.46 -7.09 -6.39
CA ASN A 22 23.06 -7.38 -6.49
C ASN A 22 22.35 -6.52 -5.44
N ASN A 23 22.33 -5.22 -5.71
CA ASN A 23 21.35 -4.34 -5.12
C ASN A 23 20.01 -4.68 -5.76
N THR A 24 19.54 -5.89 -5.56
CA THR A 24 18.15 -6.25 -5.73
C THR A 24 17.42 -5.53 -4.61
N GLY A 25 17.16 -4.25 -4.81
CA GLY A 25 16.20 -3.54 -4.00
C GLY A 25 14.95 -4.43 -3.97
N LYS A 26 14.65 -5.01 -2.82
CA LYS A 26 13.44 -5.82 -2.67
C LYS A 26 12.31 -4.93 -3.13
N LYS A 27 11.65 -5.29 -4.24
CA LYS A 27 10.44 -4.62 -4.67
C LYS A 27 9.48 -4.68 -3.50
N GLN A 28 9.28 -3.56 -2.87
CA GLN A 28 8.34 -3.45 -1.77
C GLN A 28 7.02 -2.99 -2.36
N VAL A 29 5.95 -3.57 -1.86
CA VAL A 29 4.60 -3.22 -2.27
C VAL A 29 3.99 -2.37 -1.18
N LYS A 30 3.37 -1.27 -1.55
CA LYS A 30 2.47 -0.51 -0.69
C LYS A 30 1.04 -0.68 -1.17
N TYR A 31 0.10 -0.61 -0.28
CA TYR A 31 -1.32 -0.62 -0.61
C TYR A 31 -1.93 0.74 -0.33
N VAL A 32 -2.79 1.19 -1.23
CA VAL A 32 -3.55 2.43 -1.04
C VAL A 32 -5.03 2.06 -1.01
N LEU A 33 -5.70 2.42 0.07
CA LEU A 33 -7.13 2.19 0.25
C LEU A 33 -7.86 3.51 0.01
N TYR A 34 -8.81 3.50 -0.91
CA TYR A 34 -9.69 4.63 -1.17
C TYR A 34 -11.09 4.29 -0.64
N CYS A 35 -11.46 4.91 0.46
CA CYS A 35 -12.72 4.69 1.16
C CYS A 35 -13.66 5.85 0.88
N GLY A 36 -14.44 5.76 -0.18
CA GLY A 36 -15.49 6.73 -0.48
C GLY A 36 -16.62 6.63 0.55
N LEU A 37 -17.02 7.76 1.14
CA LEU A 37 -17.94 7.77 2.29
C LEU A 37 -19.42 7.66 1.94
N ASN A 38 -19.76 7.29 0.70
CA ASN A 38 -21.16 7.00 0.36
C ASN A 38 -21.59 5.65 0.94
N ASP A 39 -22.67 5.70 1.68
CA ASP A 39 -23.33 4.56 2.31
C ASP A 39 -23.95 3.63 1.25
N ALA A 40 -23.86 2.32 1.49
CA ALA A 40 -24.29 1.30 0.52
C ALA A 40 -25.80 1.27 0.29
N ASP A 41 -26.57 1.63 1.30
CA ASP A 41 -28.04 1.54 1.23
C ASP A 41 -28.67 2.82 0.67
N THR A 42 -28.11 3.98 1.03
CA THR A 42 -28.67 5.29 0.69
C THR A 42 -28.00 5.93 -0.53
N GLY A 43 -26.76 5.55 -0.83
CA GLY A 43 -25.93 6.18 -1.86
C GLY A 43 -25.48 7.60 -1.50
N ASN A 44 -25.67 8.04 -0.26
CA ASN A 44 -25.26 9.35 0.24
C ASN A 44 -24.27 9.18 1.39
N GLN A 45 -23.53 10.24 1.69
CA GLN A 45 -22.63 10.25 2.83
C GLN A 45 -23.42 10.37 4.13
N VAL A 46 -23.31 9.36 5.01
CA VAL A 46 -23.99 9.30 6.32
C VAL A 46 -23.05 9.67 7.45
N TYR A 47 -21.79 9.23 7.37
CA TYR A 47 -20.78 9.54 8.39
C TYR A 47 -20.13 10.90 8.14
N SER A 48 -19.88 11.64 9.21
CA SER A 48 -18.92 12.75 9.13
C SER A 48 -17.52 12.22 8.80
N VAL A 49 -16.68 13.06 8.18
CA VAL A 49 -15.29 12.70 7.93
C VAL A 49 -14.59 12.30 9.23
N ALA A 50 -14.80 13.04 10.32
CA ALA A 50 -14.15 12.79 11.59
C ALA A 50 -14.54 11.42 12.20
N ASP A 51 -15.84 11.08 12.21
CA ASP A 51 -16.31 9.80 12.75
C ASP A 51 -15.81 8.62 11.90
N ALA A 52 -15.82 8.78 10.58
CA ALA A 52 -15.31 7.78 9.66
C ALA A 52 -13.80 7.56 9.83
N GLN A 53 -13.03 8.64 10.01
CA GLN A 53 -11.60 8.58 10.29
C GLN A 53 -11.31 7.85 11.60
N GLU A 54 -12.04 8.17 12.68
CA GLU A 54 -11.86 7.52 13.98
C GLU A 54 -12.08 6.00 13.86
N ALA A 55 -13.17 5.58 13.22
CA ALA A 55 -13.48 4.17 13.03
C ALA A 55 -12.44 3.45 12.19
N ALA A 56 -12.02 4.03 11.07
CA ALA A 56 -11.03 3.43 10.17
C ALA A 56 -9.64 3.35 10.81
N ARG A 57 -9.19 4.41 11.48
CA ARG A 57 -7.91 4.44 12.23
C ARG A 57 -7.85 3.34 13.26
N LYS A 58 -8.94 3.16 14.01
CA LYS A 58 -9.03 2.11 15.01
C LYS A 58 -8.84 0.72 14.39
N ILE A 59 -9.49 0.42 13.28
CA ILE A 59 -9.36 -0.86 12.57
C ILE A 59 -7.91 -1.11 12.14
N ILE A 60 -7.23 -0.10 11.60
CA ILE A 60 -5.85 -0.21 11.13
C ILE A 60 -4.90 -0.43 12.31
N THR A 61 -5.04 0.37 13.37
CA THR A 61 -4.14 0.32 14.53
C THR A 61 -4.35 -0.92 15.40
N ASP A 62 -5.58 -1.42 15.52
CA ASP A 62 -5.88 -2.67 16.24
C ASP A 62 -5.17 -3.89 15.59
N LYS A 63 -4.85 -3.79 14.30
CA LYS A 63 -4.04 -4.80 13.59
C LYS A 63 -2.52 -4.55 13.68
N GLY A 64 -2.10 -3.53 14.43
CA GLY A 64 -0.69 -3.16 14.56
C GLY A 64 -0.08 -2.59 13.27
N LEU A 65 -0.88 -2.07 12.36
CA LEU A 65 -0.43 -1.53 11.08
C LEU A 65 -0.21 -0.01 11.16
N GLY A 66 0.84 0.44 10.47
CA GLY A 66 1.09 1.87 10.26
C GLY A 66 0.38 2.37 9.01
N TYR A 67 0.03 3.65 9.00
CA TYR A 67 -0.62 4.28 7.85
C TYR A 67 -0.21 5.75 7.70
N THR A 68 -0.35 6.25 6.49
CA THR A 68 -0.44 7.68 6.19
C THR A 68 -1.84 7.94 5.66
N GLU A 69 -2.47 9.00 6.15
CA GLU A 69 -3.86 9.33 5.85
C GLU A 69 -3.98 10.70 5.24
N TYR A 70 -4.90 10.86 4.31
CA TYR A 70 -5.39 12.14 3.85
C TYR A 70 -6.86 12.04 3.42
N VAL A 71 -7.55 13.17 3.46
CA VAL A 71 -8.93 13.30 3.00
C VAL A 71 -8.91 13.95 1.63
N THR A 72 -9.71 13.41 0.73
CA THR A 72 -9.88 13.97 -0.61
C THR A 72 -11.37 13.94 -0.98
N TYR A 73 -11.68 14.60 -2.08
CA TYR A 73 -13.02 14.66 -2.62
C TYR A 73 -13.06 13.87 -3.92
N GLY A 74 -14.05 13.02 -4.06
CA GLY A 74 -14.23 12.15 -5.21
C GLY A 74 -15.60 12.34 -5.86
N ALA A 75 -15.66 12.01 -7.14
CA ALA A 75 -16.91 11.94 -7.87
C ALA A 75 -16.90 10.76 -8.83
N TYR A 76 -18.06 10.14 -9.04
CA TYR A 76 -18.26 9.10 -10.04
C TYR A 76 -19.64 9.23 -10.66
N THR A 77 -19.85 8.63 -11.82
CA THR A 77 -21.13 8.64 -12.49
C THR A 77 -21.82 7.29 -12.28
N GLU A 78 -23.03 7.34 -11.78
CA GLU A 78 -23.90 6.18 -11.61
C GLU A 78 -25.27 6.47 -12.21
N ASN A 79 -25.73 5.61 -13.13
CA ASN A 79 -27.02 5.75 -13.82
C ASN A 79 -27.24 7.14 -14.45
N GLY A 80 -26.17 7.75 -14.99
CA GLY A 80 -26.22 9.06 -15.60
C GLY A 80 -26.22 10.25 -14.63
N ALA A 81 -26.20 10.01 -13.32
CA ALA A 81 -26.08 11.04 -12.29
C ALA A 81 -24.67 11.07 -11.71
N VAL A 82 -24.14 12.27 -11.46
CA VAL A 82 -22.87 12.45 -10.75
C VAL A 82 -23.12 12.25 -9.26
N LYS A 83 -22.35 11.38 -8.65
CA LYS A 83 -22.29 11.14 -7.21
C LYS A 83 -20.97 11.67 -6.68
N GLU A 84 -21.04 12.49 -5.70
CA GLU A 84 -19.88 13.12 -5.05
C GLU A 84 -19.78 12.66 -3.60
N ASN A 85 -18.56 12.54 -3.08
CA ASN A 85 -18.34 12.17 -1.69
C ASN A 85 -16.96 12.64 -1.19
N ASP A 86 -16.85 12.78 0.13
CA ASP A 86 -15.53 12.74 0.76
C ASP A 86 -14.95 11.33 0.68
N THR A 87 -13.65 11.24 0.51
CA THR A 87 -12.94 9.97 0.43
C THR A 87 -11.76 9.99 1.40
N LEU A 88 -11.71 8.99 2.29
CA LEU A 88 -10.54 8.75 3.12
C LEU A 88 -9.55 7.91 2.34
N VAL A 89 -8.29 8.32 2.34
CA VAL A 89 -7.21 7.59 1.68
C VAL A 89 -6.18 7.17 2.72
N TYR A 90 -5.91 5.86 2.78
CA TYR A 90 -4.91 5.25 3.66
C TYR A 90 -3.80 4.63 2.84
N VAL A 91 -2.56 5.08 3.04
CA VAL A 91 -1.38 4.45 2.45
C VAL A 91 -0.75 3.53 3.49
N LEU A 92 -0.72 2.24 3.19
CA LEU A 92 -0.18 1.19 4.04
C LEU A 92 1.16 0.72 3.49
N PHE A 93 2.22 0.86 4.29
CA PHE A 93 3.56 0.41 3.94
C PHE A 93 3.90 -0.88 4.72
N TYR A 94 4.71 -1.75 4.12
CA TYR A 94 5.19 -3.00 4.74
C TYR A 94 4.07 -3.95 5.18
N VAL A 95 2.97 -3.96 4.44
CA VAL A 95 1.77 -4.75 4.72
C VAL A 95 1.61 -5.83 3.65
N GLY A 96 1.15 -7.00 4.04
CA GLY A 96 0.79 -8.06 3.10
C GLY A 96 -0.55 -7.78 2.40
N LYS A 97 -0.73 -8.35 1.21
CA LYS A 97 -1.97 -8.21 0.44
C LYS A 97 -3.21 -8.65 1.23
N ALA A 98 -3.10 -9.76 1.94
CA ALA A 98 -4.21 -10.30 2.75
C ALA A 98 -4.62 -9.33 3.86
N ASP A 99 -3.64 -8.71 4.53
CA ASP A 99 -3.90 -7.73 5.60
C ASP A 99 -4.52 -6.46 5.04
N ALA A 100 -4.01 -5.94 3.91
CA ALA A 100 -4.59 -4.77 3.26
C ALA A 100 -6.04 -5.00 2.83
N GLN A 101 -6.34 -6.17 2.27
CA GLN A 101 -7.70 -6.56 1.90
C GLN A 101 -8.61 -6.76 3.11
N SER A 102 -8.09 -7.34 4.21
CA SER A 102 -8.83 -7.51 5.46
C SER A 102 -9.20 -6.15 6.05
N VAL A 103 -8.26 -5.21 6.12
CA VAL A 103 -8.52 -3.83 6.57
C VAL A 103 -9.59 -3.17 5.72
N ALA A 104 -9.45 -3.24 4.39
CA ALA A 104 -10.42 -2.63 3.46
C ALA A 104 -11.84 -3.19 3.67
N LYS A 105 -11.94 -4.51 3.84
CA LYS A 105 -13.21 -5.19 4.10
C LYS A 105 -13.83 -4.73 5.43
N GLU A 106 -13.05 -4.70 6.50
CA GLU A 106 -13.53 -4.29 7.81
C GLU A 106 -13.98 -2.83 7.85
N ILE A 107 -13.23 -1.92 7.19
CA ILE A 107 -13.65 -0.52 7.05
C ILE A 107 -14.97 -0.43 6.27
N LYS A 108 -15.06 -1.14 5.15
CA LYS A 108 -16.28 -1.18 4.33
C LYS A 108 -17.50 -1.63 5.15
N GLU A 109 -17.35 -2.73 5.89
CA GLU A 109 -18.45 -3.28 6.70
C GLU A 109 -18.80 -2.37 7.88
N LYS A 110 -17.79 -1.84 8.58
CA LYS A 110 -17.99 -0.98 9.75
C LYS A 110 -18.72 0.31 9.43
N LEU A 111 -18.42 0.90 8.29
CA LEU A 111 -19.00 2.18 7.85
C LEU A 111 -20.14 2.01 6.82
N ASN A 112 -20.53 0.77 6.52
CA ASN A 112 -21.50 0.43 5.48
C ASN A 112 -21.23 1.14 4.15
N LEU A 113 -19.95 1.14 3.70
CA LEU A 113 -19.59 1.83 2.47
C LEU A 113 -19.99 1.05 1.23
N SER A 114 -20.38 1.76 0.17
CA SER A 114 -20.68 1.16 -1.13
C SER A 114 -19.51 0.39 -1.70
N ALA A 115 -18.29 0.95 -1.62
CA ALA A 115 -17.06 0.31 -2.07
C ALA A 115 -15.82 0.85 -1.33
N VAL A 116 -14.78 0.03 -1.27
CA VAL A 116 -13.40 0.44 -0.94
C VAL A 116 -12.50 -0.07 -2.05
N LEU A 117 -11.83 0.85 -2.74
CA LEU A 117 -10.83 0.48 -3.75
C LEU A 117 -9.50 0.18 -3.06
N VAL A 118 -8.88 -0.93 -3.41
CA VAL A 118 -7.54 -1.31 -2.94
C VAL A 118 -6.59 -1.28 -4.13
N GLU A 119 -5.65 -0.36 -4.11
CA GLU A 119 -4.61 -0.24 -5.12
C GLU A 119 -3.32 -0.88 -4.60
N GLU A 120 -2.72 -1.77 -5.40
CA GLU A 120 -1.42 -2.36 -5.15
C GLU A 120 -0.36 -1.61 -5.95
N VAL A 121 0.58 -0.97 -5.25
CA VAL A 121 1.63 -0.18 -5.88
C VAL A 121 2.99 -0.83 -5.64
N ALA A 122 3.58 -1.40 -6.70
CA ALA A 122 4.92 -1.97 -6.68
C ALA A 122 5.96 -0.87 -6.93
N ASN A 123 6.69 -0.49 -5.90
CA ASN A 123 7.72 0.54 -5.94
C ASN A 123 8.95 0.13 -5.13
N SER A 124 10.06 0.84 -5.38
CA SER A 124 11.21 0.81 -4.49
C SER A 124 11.09 2.00 -3.52
N TYR A 125 11.01 1.75 -2.23
CA TYR A 125 11.03 2.76 -1.19
C TYR A 125 11.81 2.25 0.02
N GLY A 126 12.31 3.16 0.83
CA GLY A 126 13.05 2.87 2.05
C GLY A 126 13.14 4.11 2.93
N PHE A 127 13.69 3.94 4.11
CA PHE A 127 14.00 5.07 4.98
C PHE A 127 15.27 5.76 4.50
N ALA A 128 15.35 7.09 4.66
CA ALA A 128 16.60 7.83 4.52
C ALA A 128 17.54 7.44 5.67
N GLU A 129 18.81 7.22 5.36
CA GLU A 129 19.88 6.95 6.32
C GLU A 129 20.60 8.24 6.72
#